data_ba1a5fb591041b2804b83dd72f000d9a
#
_entry.id   ba1a5fb591041b2804b83dd72f000d9a
#
_cell.length_a   1.000
_cell.length_b   1.000
_cell.length_c   1.000
_cell.angle_alpha   90.00
_cell.angle_beta   90.00
_cell.angle_gamma   90.00
#
_symmetry.space_group_name_H-M   'P 1'
#
loop_
_entity.id
_entity.type
_entity.pdbx_description
1 polymer ?
#
loop_
_entity_poly.entity_id
_entity_poly.type
_entity_poly.pdbx_seq_one_letter_code
_entity_poly.pdbx_strand_id
1 'polypeptide(L)'
;MLGTTPGALIESNIIENLNPPPAIKDTSWIHPGMMAWDNWWSGDVKMDNDTIKRYISFAGEMGFPYQLIDWQWYGPFNQPGADITKPAPQLDMPMLLQFAKDHHVREWLWIHSGDVNRTLQAGKLDDAFATYERWGIAGVKIDFMDSDDQEMVNWYRHIVELAAAHHLMVDFHGAFKPTGLRVTYPNLLTREGVEGNEYNKFTNRVTPTHKLTIPFTRMLAGPMDYTPGGFLNRSPAEWKQTTPTEVMGSRAQELALFVVYWSPLTCVTDDPEHYRNQPGLEFLRVVPTVWDETKVLDGVVGEHIVAARRKGNKWFVGAMTGDQAYDYQLPLSFLGSGTYTAHLFTDPEDPSASYETLSQIDRTVTSKDILALHMRPAGGVALYFEPVKGN
;
A
#
# COMPACT_ATOMS: atom_id res chain seq x y z
N MET A 1 2.17 10.27 22.51
CA MET A 1 1.32 9.15 23.01
C MET A 1 2.11 8.33 24.03
N LEU A 2 1.43 7.75 25.01
CA LEU A 2 2.00 6.81 25.97
C LEU A 2 1.16 5.52 25.88
N GLY A 3 1.83 4.38 25.84
CA GLY A 3 1.19 3.06 25.81
C GLY A 3 1.89 2.14 26.83
N THR A 4 1.20 1.12 27.29
CA THR A 4 1.75 0.12 28.21
C THR A 4 2.69 -0.87 27.50
N THR A 5 2.51 -1.02 26.18
CA THR A 5 3.35 -1.84 25.29
C THR A 5 3.53 -1.11 23.96
N PRO A 6 4.56 -1.44 23.16
CA PRO A 6 4.69 -0.91 21.81
C PRO A 6 3.46 -1.21 20.93
N GLY A 7 2.87 -2.40 21.06
CA GLY A 7 1.66 -2.79 20.33
C GLY A 7 0.45 -1.92 20.66
N ALA A 8 0.26 -1.54 21.93
CA ALA A 8 -0.84 -0.65 22.32
C ALA A 8 -0.76 0.74 21.66
N LEU A 9 0.41 1.17 21.22
CA LEU A 9 0.56 2.41 20.44
C LEU A 9 0.08 2.23 19.00
N ILE A 10 0.33 1.09 18.39
CA ILE A 10 -0.14 0.75 17.03
C ILE A 10 -1.67 0.63 16.99
N GLU A 11 -2.27 0.10 18.05
CA GLU A 11 -3.73 -0.06 18.18
C GLU A 11 -4.45 1.26 18.51
N SER A 12 -3.69 2.34 18.79
CA SER A 12 -4.24 3.61 19.27
C SER A 12 -4.73 4.51 18.13
N ASN A 13 -5.96 4.99 18.23
CA ASN A 13 -6.56 5.99 17.33
C ASN A 13 -6.48 7.43 17.89
N ILE A 14 -5.60 7.70 18.87
CA ILE A 14 -5.57 9.02 19.56
C ILE A 14 -5.29 10.15 18.57
N ILE A 15 -4.34 10.00 17.64
CA ILE A 15 -4.00 11.06 16.66
C ILE A 15 -5.21 11.40 15.81
N GLU A 16 -5.96 10.41 15.37
CA GLU A 16 -7.16 10.60 14.57
C GLU A 16 -8.27 11.25 15.37
N ASN A 17 -8.50 10.82 16.60
CA ASN A 17 -9.53 11.34 17.50
C ASN A 17 -9.31 12.82 17.93
N LEU A 18 -8.12 13.37 17.74
CA LEU A 18 -7.81 14.78 18.00
C LEU A 18 -8.20 15.72 16.85
N ASN A 19 -8.64 15.17 15.72
CA ASN A 19 -9.03 15.97 14.57
C ASN A 19 -10.53 16.34 14.60
N PRO A 20 -10.92 17.41 13.91
CA PRO A 20 -12.33 17.77 13.75
C PRO A 20 -13.14 16.63 13.10
N PRO A 21 -14.45 16.58 13.34
CA PRO A 21 -15.31 15.58 12.72
C PRO A 21 -15.32 15.68 11.19
N PRO A 22 -15.83 14.66 10.48
CA PRO A 22 -15.84 14.64 9.01
C PRO A 22 -16.52 15.86 8.41
N ALA A 23 -15.82 16.56 7.51
CA ALA A 23 -16.34 17.68 6.74
C ALA A 23 -17.14 17.23 5.51
N ILE A 24 -16.85 16.03 5.00
CA ILE A 24 -17.53 15.43 3.85
C ILE A 24 -18.71 14.61 4.36
N LYS A 25 -19.92 14.96 3.92
CA LYS A 25 -21.16 14.30 4.36
C LYS A 25 -21.42 13.00 3.59
N ASP A 26 -21.27 13.04 2.27
CA ASP A 26 -21.41 11.87 1.42
C ASP A 26 -20.05 11.27 1.12
N THR A 27 -19.79 10.12 1.69
CA THR A 27 -18.54 9.36 1.51
C THR A 27 -18.75 8.11 0.65
N SER A 28 -19.92 7.93 0.03
CA SER A 28 -20.27 6.74 -0.74
C SER A 28 -19.39 6.50 -1.97
N TRP A 29 -18.73 7.54 -2.46
CA TRP A 29 -17.80 7.50 -3.60
C TRP A 29 -16.35 7.19 -3.21
N ILE A 30 -16.04 7.18 -1.90
CA ILE A 30 -14.69 6.92 -1.37
C ILE A 30 -14.53 5.42 -1.16
N HIS A 31 -13.70 4.80 -1.97
CA HIS A 31 -13.48 3.35 -1.91
C HIS A 31 -12.00 3.03 -1.72
N PRO A 32 -11.60 2.54 -0.53
CA PRO A 32 -10.26 1.98 -0.32
C PRO A 32 -10.00 0.76 -1.22
N GLY A 33 -8.74 0.52 -1.58
CA GLY A 33 -8.40 -0.64 -2.40
C GLY A 33 -6.93 -0.79 -2.74
N MET A 34 -6.64 -1.90 -3.42
CA MET A 34 -5.33 -2.16 -4.00
C MET A 34 -5.18 -1.45 -5.34
N MET A 35 -3.97 -1.07 -5.69
CA MET A 35 -3.65 -0.35 -6.92
C MET A 35 -2.42 -0.95 -7.60
N ALA A 36 -2.54 -1.28 -8.89
CA ALA A 36 -1.39 -1.55 -9.72
C ALA A 36 -0.71 -0.23 -10.13
N TRP A 37 0.60 -0.21 -10.20
CA TRP A 37 1.37 1.01 -10.41
C TRP A 37 2.36 0.86 -11.56
N ASP A 38 2.17 1.58 -12.66
CA ASP A 38 3.03 1.62 -13.83
C ASP A 38 4.25 2.53 -13.58
N ASN A 39 5.03 2.17 -12.62
CA ASN A 39 6.19 2.97 -12.30
C ASN A 39 7.47 2.42 -12.98
N TRP A 40 8.53 3.12 -12.74
CA TRP A 40 9.89 2.82 -13.17
C TRP A 40 10.61 1.77 -12.28
N TRP A 41 9.87 0.96 -11.47
CA TRP A 41 10.45 -0.06 -10.59
C TRP A 41 11.28 -1.10 -11.36
N SER A 42 10.73 -1.61 -12.45
CA SER A 42 11.42 -2.55 -13.34
C SER A 42 12.51 -1.90 -14.21
N GLY A 43 12.49 -0.57 -14.37
CA GLY A 43 13.47 0.21 -15.12
C GLY A 43 13.24 0.29 -16.62
N ASP A 44 12.25 -0.43 -17.15
CA ASP A 44 11.90 -0.47 -18.58
C ASP A 44 10.48 0.01 -18.88
N VAL A 45 9.77 0.51 -17.87
CA VAL A 45 8.44 1.06 -18.03
C VAL A 45 8.48 2.29 -18.94
N LYS A 46 7.63 2.28 -19.96
CA LYS A 46 7.43 3.38 -20.88
C LYS A 46 6.07 4.02 -20.64
N MET A 47 6.03 5.34 -20.75
CA MET A 47 4.77 6.07 -20.73
C MET A 47 4.12 5.99 -22.13
N ASP A 48 3.53 4.84 -22.44
CA ASP A 48 2.80 4.55 -23.67
C ASP A 48 1.54 3.70 -23.43
N ASN A 49 0.68 3.63 -24.44
CA ASN A 49 -0.59 2.93 -24.33
C ASN A 49 -0.44 1.44 -24.02
N ASP A 50 0.57 0.77 -24.56
CA ASP A 50 0.74 -0.67 -24.38
C ASP A 50 1.18 -1.01 -22.96
N THR A 51 2.09 -0.21 -22.40
CA THR A 51 2.52 -0.35 -21.01
C THR A 51 1.33 -0.13 -20.06
N ILE A 52 0.59 0.97 -20.21
CA ILE A 52 -0.56 1.26 -19.34
C ILE A 52 -1.61 0.16 -19.43
N LYS A 53 -1.95 -0.32 -20.62
CA LYS A 53 -2.87 -1.46 -20.79
C LYS A 53 -2.40 -2.72 -20.09
N ARG A 54 -1.08 -3.01 -20.08
CA ARG A 54 -0.52 -4.16 -19.37
C ARG A 54 -0.81 -4.09 -17.87
N TYR A 55 -0.66 -2.92 -17.25
CA TYR A 55 -0.95 -2.71 -15.84
C TYR A 55 -2.46 -2.69 -15.54
N ILE A 56 -3.28 -2.11 -16.41
CA ILE A 56 -4.75 -2.20 -16.32
C ILE A 56 -5.21 -3.67 -16.36
N SER A 57 -4.70 -4.43 -17.33
CA SER A 57 -5.03 -5.86 -17.44
C SER A 57 -4.66 -6.62 -16.19
N PHE A 58 -3.46 -6.38 -15.64
CA PHE A 58 -3.03 -6.99 -14.40
C PHE A 58 -3.92 -6.60 -13.21
N ALA A 59 -4.28 -5.31 -13.06
CA ALA A 59 -5.20 -4.88 -12.02
C ALA A 59 -6.55 -5.63 -12.12
N GLY A 60 -7.11 -5.73 -13.33
CA GLY A 60 -8.33 -6.49 -13.58
C GLY A 60 -8.20 -7.99 -13.28
N GLU A 61 -7.10 -8.66 -13.69
CA GLU A 61 -6.78 -10.05 -13.38
C GLU A 61 -6.70 -10.31 -11.87
N MET A 62 -6.19 -9.33 -11.11
CA MET A 62 -6.05 -9.40 -9.66
C MET A 62 -7.32 -9.02 -8.90
N GLY A 63 -8.30 -8.40 -9.55
CA GLY A 63 -9.46 -7.80 -8.89
C GLY A 63 -9.12 -6.51 -8.13
N PHE A 64 -8.02 -5.84 -8.47
CA PHE A 64 -7.67 -4.54 -7.91
C PHE A 64 -8.56 -3.47 -8.55
N PRO A 65 -9.18 -2.61 -7.75
CA PRO A 65 -10.08 -1.58 -8.28
C PRO A 65 -9.35 -0.46 -9.03
N TYR A 66 -8.02 -0.36 -8.91
CA TYR A 66 -7.27 0.80 -9.37
C TYR A 66 -6.00 0.43 -10.14
N GLN A 67 -5.64 1.33 -11.09
CA GLN A 67 -4.32 1.45 -11.68
C GLN A 67 -3.89 2.91 -11.58
N LEU A 68 -2.62 3.18 -11.33
CA LEU A 68 -2.03 4.51 -11.33
C LEU A 68 -1.24 4.72 -12.61
N ILE A 69 -1.64 5.72 -13.41
CA ILE A 69 -0.80 6.27 -14.49
C ILE A 69 0.15 7.28 -13.85
N ASP A 70 1.43 6.92 -13.73
CA ASP A 70 2.41 7.68 -12.98
C ASP A 70 3.03 8.81 -13.81
N TRP A 71 4.20 9.26 -13.46
CA TRP A 71 4.77 10.51 -13.95
C TRP A 71 4.90 10.56 -15.49
N GLN A 72 4.95 11.79 -16.04
CA GLN A 72 5.03 12.10 -17.47
C GLN A 72 3.77 11.78 -18.32
N TRP A 73 2.66 11.33 -17.71
CA TRP A 73 1.44 11.09 -18.49
C TRP A 73 0.90 12.37 -19.17
N TYR A 74 1.18 13.56 -18.61
CA TYR A 74 0.88 14.88 -19.22
C TYR A 74 2.11 15.54 -19.85
N GLY A 75 3.17 14.76 -20.10
CA GLY A 75 4.42 15.21 -20.68
C GLY A 75 5.41 15.77 -19.67
N PRO A 76 6.30 16.65 -20.08
CA PRO A 76 7.26 17.24 -19.19
C PRO A 76 6.60 18.00 -18.03
N PHE A 77 6.94 17.62 -16.81
CA PHE A 77 6.38 18.18 -15.58
C PHE A 77 7.32 19.19 -14.91
N ASN A 78 6.79 19.90 -13.91
CA ASN A 78 7.48 20.88 -13.09
C ASN A 78 8.18 22.00 -13.88
N GLN A 79 7.53 22.45 -14.98
CA GLN A 79 8.07 23.51 -15.82
C GLN A 79 6.98 24.43 -16.37
N PRO A 80 7.33 25.66 -16.82
CA PRO A 80 6.38 26.53 -17.49
C PRO A 80 5.77 25.85 -18.72
N GLY A 81 4.43 25.90 -18.81
CA GLY A 81 3.69 25.30 -19.92
C GLY A 81 3.25 23.87 -19.70
N ALA A 82 3.61 23.22 -18.60
CA ALA A 82 3.02 21.94 -18.20
C ALA A 82 1.49 22.12 -18.02
N ASP A 83 0.70 21.25 -18.66
CA ASP A 83 -0.76 21.31 -18.61
C ASP A 83 -1.29 19.98 -18.10
N ILE A 84 -1.66 19.95 -16.82
CA ILE A 84 -2.16 18.75 -16.14
C ILE A 84 -3.52 18.26 -16.67
N THR A 85 -4.12 18.95 -17.64
CA THR A 85 -5.39 18.53 -18.27
C THR A 85 -5.19 17.88 -19.63
N LYS A 86 -3.95 17.81 -20.13
CA LYS A 86 -3.63 17.30 -21.47
C LYS A 86 -2.71 16.10 -21.39
N PRO A 87 -3.16 14.92 -21.83
CA PRO A 87 -2.29 13.77 -21.98
C PRO A 87 -1.11 14.06 -22.92
N ALA A 88 0.03 13.45 -22.65
CA ALA A 88 1.17 13.47 -23.57
C ALA A 88 0.78 12.91 -24.95
N PRO A 89 1.39 13.39 -26.06
CA PRO A 89 0.94 13.06 -27.42
C PRO A 89 0.92 11.56 -27.75
N GLN A 90 1.70 10.75 -27.06
CA GLN A 90 1.76 9.30 -27.27
C GLN A 90 0.64 8.53 -26.55
N LEU A 91 -0.19 9.21 -25.72
CA LEU A 91 -1.25 8.59 -24.95
C LEU A 91 -2.63 8.89 -25.56
N ASP A 92 -3.38 7.84 -25.82
CA ASP A 92 -4.80 7.91 -26.16
C ASP A 92 -5.64 7.73 -24.88
N MET A 93 -5.77 8.81 -24.10
CA MET A 93 -6.47 8.77 -22.82
C MET A 93 -7.92 8.27 -22.94
N PRO A 94 -8.75 8.71 -23.91
CA PRO A 94 -10.09 8.16 -24.07
C PRO A 94 -10.12 6.64 -24.26
N MET A 95 -9.20 6.10 -25.05
CA MET A 95 -9.08 4.65 -25.28
C MET A 95 -8.62 3.93 -24.01
N LEU A 96 -7.65 4.47 -23.27
CA LEU A 96 -7.16 3.89 -22.02
C LEU A 96 -8.25 3.85 -20.95
N LEU A 97 -9.02 4.92 -20.76
CA LEU A 97 -10.13 4.98 -19.83
C LEU A 97 -11.25 3.99 -20.18
N GLN A 98 -11.53 3.81 -21.47
CA GLN A 98 -12.50 2.80 -21.90
C GLN A 98 -11.96 1.38 -21.62
N PHE A 99 -10.69 1.14 -21.91
CA PHE A 99 -10.03 -0.13 -21.65
C PHE A 99 -10.03 -0.47 -20.15
N ALA A 100 -9.73 0.49 -19.29
CA ALA A 100 -9.78 0.32 -17.83
C ALA A 100 -11.21 -0.03 -17.36
N LYS A 101 -12.21 0.68 -17.87
CA LYS A 101 -13.62 0.39 -17.56
C LYS A 101 -14.03 -1.03 -17.98
N ASP A 102 -13.59 -1.50 -19.13
CA ASP A 102 -13.87 -2.86 -19.62
C ASP A 102 -13.22 -3.95 -18.76
N HIS A 103 -12.15 -3.60 -18.03
CA HIS A 103 -11.47 -4.46 -17.05
C HIS A 103 -11.94 -4.24 -15.59
N HIS A 104 -12.97 -3.41 -15.37
CA HIS A 104 -13.48 -3.02 -14.04
C HIS A 104 -12.44 -2.30 -13.17
N VAL A 105 -11.52 -1.57 -13.79
CA VAL A 105 -10.47 -0.77 -13.16
C VAL A 105 -10.79 0.71 -13.35
N ARG A 106 -10.43 1.53 -12.35
CA ARG A 106 -10.48 2.99 -12.44
C ARG A 106 -9.07 3.55 -12.31
N GLU A 107 -8.78 4.57 -13.09
CA GLU A 107 -7.47 5.20 -13.13
C GLU A 107 -7.26 6.19 -11.98
N TRP A 108 -6.02 6.25 -11.49
CA TRP A 108 -5.45 7.35 -10.74
C TRP A 108 -4.42 8.07 -11.60
N LEU A 109 -4.23 9.37 -11.36
CA LEU A 109 -3.27 10.18 -12.09
C LEU A 109 -2.24 10.79 -11.14
N TRP A 110 -0.96 10.62 -11.47
CA TRP A 110 0.14 11.29 -10.79
C TRP A 110 0.26 12.75 -11.25
N ILE A 111 0.54 13.67 -10.32
CA ILE A 111 0.74 15.10 -10.65
C ILE A 111 1.85 15.65 -9.76
N HIS A 112 2.77 16.43 -10.34
CA HIS A 112 3.77 17.16 -9.58
C HIS A 112 3.15 18.34 -8.82
N SER A 113 3.45 18.51 -7.52
CA SER A 113 2.90 19.57 -6.67
C SER A 113 3.09 20.98 -7.24
N GLY A 114 4.24 21.24 -7.85
CA GLY A 114 4.53 22.52 -8.52
C GLY A 114 3.58 22.82 -9.68
N ASP A 115 3.13 21.81 -10.42
CA ASP A 115 2.16 21.97 -11.51
C ASP A 115 0.75 22.18 -10.97
N VAL A 116 0.37 21.46 -9.89
CA VAL A 116 -0.87 21.72 -9.15
C VAL A 116 -0.90 23.17 -8.65
N ASN A 117 0.20 23.63 -8.03
CA ASN A 117 0.29 24.98 -7.49
C ASN A 117 0.19 26.05 -8.59
N ARG A 118 0.89 25.88 -9.73
CA ARG A 118 0.78 26.78 -10.89
C ARG A 118 -0.65 26.84 -11.42
N THR A 119 -1.31 25.71 -11.52
CA THR A 119 -2.69 25.59 -12.00
C THR A 119 -3.68 26.26 -11.02
N LEU A 120 -3.44 26.09 -9.71
CA LEU A 120 -4.19 26.76 -8.64
C LEU A 120 -4.04 28.29 -8.73
N GLN A 121 -2.81 28.79 -8.81
CA GLN A 121 -2.53 30.23 -8.91
C GLN A 121 -3.10 30.85 -10.18
N ALA A 122 -3.23 30.09 -11.27
CA ALA A 122 -3.91 30.52 -12.48
C ALA A 122 -5.45 30.48 -12.39
N GLY A 123 -6.01 30.04 -11.27
CA GLY A 123 -7.47 29.90 -11.06
C GLY A 123 -8.10 28.77 -11.90
N LYS A 124 -7.34 27.75 -12.30
CA LYS A 124 -7.76 26.70 -13.22
C LYS A 124 -7.82 25.30 -12.58
N LEU A 125 -7.47 25.15 -11.31
CA LEU A 125 -7.39 23.83 -10.69
C LEU A 125 -8.78 23.19 -10.53
N ASP A 126 -9.80 23.98 -10.28
CA ASP A 126 -11.19 23.52 -10.22
C ASP A 126 -11.62 22.90 -11.57
N ASP A 127 -11.36 23.59 -12.69
CA ASP A 127 -11.62 23.08 -14.03
C ASP A 127 -10.81 21.80 -14.36
N ALA A 128 -9.58 21.71 -13.87
CA ALA A 128 -8.74 20.53 -14.04
C ALA A 128 -9.34 19.32 -13.29
N PHE A 129 -9.73 19.48 -12.04
CA PHE A 129 -10.36 18.41 -11.26
C PHE A 129 -11.76 18.05 -11.80
N ALA A 130 -12.53 19.03 -12.27
CA ALA A 130 -13.78 18.78 -13.01
C ALA A 130 -13.54 17.95 -14.29
N THR A 131 -12.40 18.12 -14.94
CA THR A 131 -12.03 17.31 -16.11
C THR A 131 -11.74 15.87 -15.70
N TYR A 132 -11.01 15.63 -14.60
CA TYR A 132 -10.75 14.30 -14.08
C TYR A 132 -12.02 13.58 -13.63
N GLU A 133 -12.95 14.30 -12.98
CA GLU A 133 -14.27 13.75 -12.64
C GLU A 133 -15.03 13.29 -13.87
N ARG A 134 -15.07 14.13 -14.93
CA ARG A 134 -15.70 13.75 -16.22
C ARG A 134 -15.03 12.55 -16.89
N TRP A 135 -13.73 12.39 -16.72
CA TRP A 135 -12.98 11.23 -17.21
C TRP A 135 -13.23 9.96 -16.38
N GLY A 136 -13.85 10.08 -15.21
CA GLY A 136 -14.09 8.97 -14.30
C GLY A 136 -12.85 8.57 -13.48
N ILE A 137 -11.86 9.45 -13.39
CA ILE A 137 -10.66 9.26 -12.55
C ILE A 137 -11.07 9.04 -11.10
N ALA A 138 -10.44 8.07 -10.44
CA ALA A 138 -10.74 7.73 -9.05
C ALA A 138 -10.06 8.67 -8.05
N GLY A 139 -8.88 9.16 -8.39
CA GLY A 139 -8.10 9.99 -7.49
C GLY A 139 -6.80 10.49 -8.10
N VAL A 140 -6.06 11.24 -7.32
CA VAL A 140 -4.78 11.85 -7.71
C VAL A 140 -3.68 11.52 -6.70
N LYS A 141 -2.51 11.14 -7.20
CA LYS A 141 -1.25 11.08 -6.45
C LYS A 141 -0.51 12.39 -6.72
N ILE A 142 -0.35 13.21 -5.68
CA ILE A 142 0.36 14.48 -5.79
C ILE A 142 1.71 14.36 -5.09
N ASP A 143 2.78 14.62 -5.83
CA ASP A 143 4.14 14.28 -5.45
C ASP A 143 5.07 15.50 -5.36
N PHE A 144 6.22 15.34 -4.68
CA PHE A 144 7.25 16.38 -4.47
C PHE A 144 6.75 17.59 -3.70
N MET A 145 6.22 17.34 -2.48
CA MET A 145 5.69 18.40 -1.62
C MET A 145 6.79 19.26 -0.97
N ASP A 146 7.92 18.65 -0.63
CA ASP A 146 9.18 19.25 -0.19
C ASP A 146 9.12 20.19 1.03
N SER A 147 7.97 20.31 1.70
CA SER A 147 7.80 21.18 2.87
C SER A 147 6.72 20.63 3.83
N ASP A 148 6.87 20.96 5.12
CA ASP A 148 5.89 20.73 6.18
C ASP A 148 5.63 22.00 6.99
N ASP A 149 5.96 23.17 6.45
CA ASP A 149 5.65 24.46 7.06
C ASP A 149 4.13 24.75 7.08
N GLN A 150 3.73 25.79 7.79
CA GLN A 150 2.32 26.12 7.99
C GLN A 150 1.60 26.45 6.67
N GLU A 151 2.28 27.05 5.70
CA GLU A 151 1.70 27.39 4.41
C GLU A 151 1.42 26.11 3.62
N MET A 152 2.38 25.18 3.55
CA MET A 152 2.21 23.88 2.90
C MET A 152 1.12 23.05 3.59
N VAL A 153 1.05 23.03 4.93
CA VAL A 153 -0.01 22.30 5.64
C VAL A 153 -1.42 22.85 5.31
N ASN A 154 -1.55 24.15 5.17
CA ASN A 154 -2.80 24.78 4.73
C ASN A 154 -3.12 24.43 3.26
N TRP A 155 -2.09 24.38 2.41
CA TRP A 155 -2.23 23.98 1.01
C TRP A 155 -2.74 22.53 0.89
N TYR A 156 -2.19 21.57 1.66
CA TYR A 156 -2.69 20.21 1.72
C TYR A 156 -4.20 20.15 1.98
N ARG A 157 -4.67 20.88 2.97
CA ARG A 157 -6.10 20.96 3.32
C ARG A 157 -6.92 21.48 2.15
N HIS A 158 -6.50 22.59 1.56
CA HIS A 158 -7.23 23.21 0.44
C HIS A 158 -7.33 22.26 -0.77
N ILE A 159 -6.26 21.55 -1.11
CA ILE A 159 -6.27 20.59 -2.22
C ILE A 159 -7.21 19.41 -1.93
N VAL A 160 -7.19 18.89 -0.71
CA VAL A 160 -8.09 17.78 -0.34
C VAL A 160 -9.56 18.20 -0.36
N GLU A 161 -9.88 19.43 0.08
CA GLU A 161 -11.22 20.02 0.00
C GLU A 161 -11.67 20.15 -1.46
N LEU A 162 -10.83 20.70 -2.31
CA LEU A 162 -11.14 20.87 -3.73
C LEU A 162 -11.28 19.51 -4.45
N ALA A 163 -10.38 18.57 -4.18
CA ALA A 163 -10.49 17.22 -4.72
C ALA A 163 -11.79 16.53 -4.32
N ALA A 164 -12.23 16.72 -3.07
CA ALA A 164 -13.50 16.18 -2.58
C ALA A 164 -14.72 16.76 -3.31
N ALA A 165 -14.69 18.05 -3.69
CA ALA A 165 -15.76 18.69 -4.47
C ALA A 165 -15.95 18.03 -5.85
N HIS A 166 -14.91 17.37 -6.37
CA HIS A 166 -14.90 16.65 -7.64
C HIS A 166 -14.83 15.13 -7.47
N HIS A 167 -15.20 14.59 -6.32
CA HIS A 167 -15.19 13.15 -6.03
C HIS A 167 -13.84 12.45 -6.31
N LEU A 168 -12.73 13.16 -6.05
CA LEU A 168 -11.37 12.63 -6.20
C LEU A 168 -10.77 12.24 -4.86
N MET A 169 -10.29 11.02 -4.76
CA MET A 169 -9.46 10.57 -3.65
C MET A 169 -8.03 11.09 -3.83
N VAL A 170 -7.26 11.17 -2.74
CA VAL A 170 -5.93 11.79 -2.74
C VAL A 170 -4.92 10.90 -2.04
N ASP A 171 -3.74 10.78 -2.64
CA ASP A 171 -2.49 10.30 -2.08
C ASP A 171 -1.43 11.39 -2.21
N PHE A 172 -0.64 11.65 -1.15
CA PHE A 172 0.47 12.59 -1.20
C PHE A 172 1.81 11.89 -1.07
N HIS A 173 2.70 12.13 -2.02
CA HIS A 173 4.08 11.65 -2.04
C HIS A 173 5.11 12.78 -1.85
N GLY A 174 6.36 12.44 -1.51
CA GLY A 174 7.33 13.45 -1.08
C GLY A 174 6.79 14.29 0.09
N ALA A 175 5.95 13.70 0.92
CA ALA A 175 5.09 14.36 1.88
C ALA A 175 5.54 14.11 3.32
N PHE A 176 5.24 15.03 4.26
CA PHE A 176 5.45 14.75 5.67
C PHE A 176 4.43 13.73 6.20
N LYS A 177 4.72 13.15 7.38
CA LYS A 177 3.86 12.15 8.04
C LYS A 177 2.42 12.66 8.27
N PRO A 178 1.40 11.78 8.31
CA PRO A 178 0.02 12.15 8.63
C PRO A 178 -0.14 12.80 10.02
N THR A 179 -1.25 13.51 10.16
CA THR A 179 -1.66 14.19 11.41
C THR A 179 -3.09 13.84 11.82
N GLY A 180 -3.70 12.82 11.20
CA GLY A 180 -5.09 12.44 11.39
C GLY A 180 -6.09 13.22 10.52
N LEU A 181 -5.63 14.08 9.60
CA LEU A 181 -6.48 14.91 8.71
C LEU A 181 -7.50 14.08 7.92
N ARG A 182 -7.21 12.81 7.64
CA ARG A 182 -8.11 11.87 6.98
C ARG A 182 -9.45 11.63 7.71
N VAL A 183 -9.54 11.91 8.99
CA VAL A 183 -10.81 11.82 9.73
C VAL A 183 -11.74 12.94 9.32
N THR A 184 -11.19 14.14 9.15
CA THR A 184 -11.95 15.29 8.67
C THR A 184 -12.23 15.19 7.16
N TYR A 185 -11.26 14.71 6.40
CA TYR A 185 -11.32 14.56 4.94
C TYR A 185 -11.02 13.12 4.53
N PRO A 186 -12.01 12.21 4.57
CA PRO A 186 -11.81 10.78 4.31
C PRO A 186 -11.40 10.44 2.88
N ASN A 187 -11.48 11.39 1.95
CA ASN A 187 -10.93 11.24 0.61
C ASN A 187 -9.38 11.31 0.57
N LEU A 188 -8.71 11.78 1.62
CA LEU A 188 -7.27 11.63 1.81
C LEU A 188 -7.00 10.21 2.30
N LEU A 189 -6.70 9.28 1.38
CA LEU A 189 -6.55 7.88 1.73
C LEU A 189 -5.22 7.58 2.41
N THR A 190 -4.12 8.12 1.88
CA THR A 190 -2.79 7.80 2.36
C THR A 190 -1.79 8.92 2.08
N ARG A 191 -0.58 8.78 2.61
CA ARG A 191 0.61 9.60 2.31
C ARG A 191 1.85 8.74 2.39
N GLU A 192 2.87 9.06 1.60
CA GLU A 192 4.17 8.45 1.76
C GLU A 192 4.81 8.81 3.11
N GLY A 193 5.56 9.88 3.21
CA GLY A 193 6.26 10.31 4.42
C GLY A 193 7.05 9.20 5.12
N VAL A 194 7.57 8.25 4.36
CA VAL A 194 8.30 7.06 4.82
C VAL A 194 9.36 6.69 3.79
N GLU A 195 10.47 6.13 4.23
CA GLU A 195 11.43 5.50 3.33
C GLU A 195 10.90 4.11 2.97
N GLY A 196 10.03 4.06 1.93
CA GLY A 196 9.32 2.88 1.48
C GLY A 196 10.13 1.98 0.55
N ASN A 197 9.47 0.97 -0.04
CA ASN A 197 10.14 0.02 -0.94
C ASN A 197 10.78 0.70 -2.15
N GLU A 198 10.23 1.81 -2.62
CA GLU A 198 10.79 2.58 -3.73
C GLU A 198 12.26 2.97 -3.50
N TYR A 199 12.65 3.21 -2.25
CA TYR A 199 14.02 3.59 -1.91
C TYR A 199 15.06 2.50 -2.14
N ASN A 200 14.68 1.24 -2.35
CA ASN A 200 15.61 0.19 -2.81
C ASN A 200 16.27 0.52 -4.15
N LYS A 201 15.68 1.43 -4.93
CA LYS A 201 16.28 1.94 -6.18
C LYS A 201 17.49 2.84 -5.91
N PHE A 202 17.53 3.52 -4.78
CA PHE A 202 18.47 4.60 -4.50
C PHE A 202 19.45 4.27 -3.40
N THR A 203 19.11 3.34 -2.49
CA THR A 203 19.85 3.13 -1.25
C THR A 203 19.69 1.71 -0.73
N ASN A 204 20.61 1.27 0.11
CA ASN A 204 20.57 0.00 0.84
C ASN A 204 19.96 0.11 2.25
N ARG A 205 19.24 1.19 2.55
CA ARG A 205 18.71 1.47 3.89
C ARG A 205 17.37 0.82 4.18
N VAL A 206 16.65 0.31 3.17
CA VAL A 206 15.38 -0.40 3.36
C VAL A 206 15.66 -1.83 3.86
N THR A 207 16.29 -1.90 5.02
CA THR A 207 16.72 -3.14 5.68
C THR A 207 15.57 -3.84 6.40
N PRO A 208 15.70 -5.13 6.78
CA PRO A 208 14.71 -5.80 7.64
C PRO A 208 14.47 -5.05 8.96
N THR A 209 15.53 -4.56 9.62
CA THR A 209 15.42 -3.73 10.84
C THR A 209 14.64 -2.44 10.58
N HIS A 210 14.86 -1.75 9.44
CA HIS A 210 14.09 -0.57 9.06
C HIS A 210 12.60 -0.92 8.90
N LYS A 211 12.27 -1.99 8.16
CA LYS A 211 10.89 -2.46 8.01
C LYS A 211 10.19 -2.73 9.34
N LEU A 212 10.93 -3.22 10.35
CA LEU A 212 10.41 -3.50 11.68
C LEU A 212 10.43 -2.31 12.65
N THR A 213 11.08 -1.22 12.27
CA THR A 213 11.03 0.06 13.01
C THR A 213 9.80 0.89 12.62
N ILE A 214 9.39 0.84 11.37
CA ILE A 214 8.27 1.61 10.82
C ILE A 214 6.95 1.43 11.59
N PRO A 215 6.50 0.19 11.95
CA PRO A 215 5.23 -0.01 12.66
C PRO A 215 5.15 0.73 13.99
N PHE A 216 6.29 0.85 14.67
CA PHE A 216 6.39 1.46 16.00
C PHE A 216 6.77 2.95 15.98
N THR A 217 6.98 3.51 14.81
CA THR A 217 7.39 4.92 14.62
C THR A 217 6.49 5.64 13.63
N ARG A 218 6.82 5.56 12.32
CA ARG A 218 6.11 6.28 11.26
C ARG A 218 4.62 5.92 11.18
N MET A 219 4.29 4.63 11.29
CA MET A 219 2.90 4.16 11.17
C MET A 219 2.00 4.64 12.31
N LEU A 220 2.57 5.01 13.47
CA LEU A 220 1.81 5.59 14.59
C LEU A 220 1.15 6.93 14.23
N ALA A 221 1.67 7.63 13.23
CA ALA A 221 1.10 8.89 12.75
C ALA A 221 -0.12 8.69 11.83
N GLY A 222 -0.31 7.50 11.27
CA GLY A 222 -1.39 7.16 10.35
C GLY A 222 -0.91 6.34 9.14
N PRO A 223 -1.82 6.12 8.16
CA PRO A 223 -1.55 5.28 7.00
C PRO A 223 -0.34 5.76 6.18
N MET A 224 0.27 4.84 5.45
CA MET A 224 1.45 5.14 4.64
C MET A 224 1.42 4.39 3.31
N ASP A 225 1.70 5.11 2.21
CA ASP A 225 1.98 4.50 0.93
C ASP A 225 3.45 4.03 0.91
N TYR A 226 3.65 2.83 1.44
CA TYR A 226 4.97 2.18 1.53
C TYR A 226 5.35 1.47 0.22
N THR A 227 4.39 1.21 -0.64
CA THR A 227 4.52 0.44 -1.88
C THR A 227 5.10 -0.98 -1.65
N PRO A 228 4.42 -1.84 -0.87
CA PRO A 228 4.89 -3.20 -0.60
C PRO A 228 4.76 -4.11 -1.83
N GLY A 229 5.33 -5.33 -1.73
CA GLY A 229 5.10 -6.39 -2.68
C GLY A 229 6.18 -6.54 -3.74
N GLY A 230 7.43 -6.18 -3.47
CA GLY A 230 8.54 -6.54 -4.33
C GLY A 230 8.76 -8.05 -4.36
N PHE A 231 8.73 -8.68 -5.55
CA PHE A 231 8.82 -10.14 -5.71
C PHE A 231 10.20 -10.64 -6.15
N LEU A 232 11.15 -9.75 -6.39
CA LEU A 232 12.56 -10.09 -6.54
C LEU A 232 13.26 -10.07 -5.18
N ASN A 233 13.03 -11.11 -4.40
CA ASN A 233 13.43 -11.20 -3.00
C ASN A 233 14.87 -11.70 -2.85
N ARG A 234 15.66 -11.05 -1.98
CA ARG A 234 17.05 -11.44 -1.68
C ARG A 234 17.31 -11.46 -0.18
N SER A 235 18.23 -12.31 0.23
CA SER A 235 18.80 -12.15 1.56
C SER A 235 19.51 -10.80 1.70
N PRO A 236 19.65 -10.22 2.91
CA PRO A 236 20.40 -8.99 3.09
C PRO A 236 21.85 -9.06 2.58
N ALA A 237 22.45 -10.24 2.61
CA ALA A 237 23.84 -10.47 2.13
C ALA A 237 23.94 -10.52 0.60
N GLU A 238 22.90 -10.94 -0.10
CA GLU A 238 22.88 -11.10 -1.56
C GLU A 238 22.28 -9.89 -2.28
N TRP A 239 21.49 -9.09 -1.57
CA TRP A 239 20.81 -7.94 -2.15
C TRP A 239 21.79 -6.96 -2.80
N LYS A 240 21.39 -6.46 -3.95
CA LYS A 240 22.12 -5.44 -4.69
C LYS A 240 21.17 -4.36 -5.19
N GLN A 241 21.67 -3.15 -5.31
CA GLN A 241 20.95 -2.09 -5.99
C GLN A 241 21.02 -2.35 -7.50
N THR A 242 19.94 -2.86 -8.05
CA THR A 242 19.81 -3.28 -9.45
C THR A 242 18.56 -2.72 -10.11
N THR A 243 18.49 -2.91 -11.41
CA THR A 243 17.30 -2.72 -12.24
C THR A 243 17.10 -4.00 -13.05
N PRO A 244 15.99 -4.74 -12.90
CA PRO A 244 14.85 -4.49 -11.98
C PRO A 244 15.25 -4.43 -10.51
N THR A 245 14.42 -3.75 -9.71
CA THR A 245 14.73 -3.50 -8.31
C THR A 245 14.51 -4.75 -7.45
N GLU A 246 15.50 -5.10 -6.64
CA GLU A 246 15.43 -6.18 -5.65
C GLU A 246 15.04 -5.64 -4.28
N VAL A 247 14.40 -6.47 -3.44
CA VAL A 247 14.04 -6.16 -2.04
C VAL A 247 14.78 -7.08 -1.08
N MET A 248 15.23 -6.52 0.05
CA MET A 248 15.79 -7.31 1.16
C MET A 248 14.65 -7.97 1.93
N GLY A 249 14.73 -9.28 2.10
CA GLY A 249 13.77 -10.07 2.85
C GLY A 249 13.06 -11.11 1.99
N SER A 250 12.40 -12.06 2.66
CA SER A 250 11.75 -13.17 1.98
C SER A 250 10.40 -12.77 1.35
N ARG A 251 9.92 -13.59 0.41
CA ARG A 251 8.59 -13.49 -0.17
C ARG A 251 7.51 -13.47 0.91
N ALA A 252 7.65 -14.31 1.93
CA ALA A 252 6.71 -14.36 3.05
C ALA A 252 6.72 -13.06 3.85
N GLN A 253 7.88 -12.42 4.03
CA GLN A 253 7.96 -11.09 4.68
C GLN A 253 7.26 -10.01 3.84
N GLU A 254 7.46 -9.98 2.52
CA GLU A 254 6.78 -9.01 1.64
C GLU A 254 5.26 -9.19 1.67
N LEU A 255 4.75 -10.42 1.73
CA LEU A 255 3.31 -10.67 1.91
C LEU A 255 2.82 -10.22 3.30
N ALA A 256 3.61 -10.44 4.35
CA ALA A 256 3.26 -10.02 5.71
C ALA A 256 3.13 -8.49 5.85
N LEU A 257 3.85 -7.70 5.04
CA LEU A 257 3.76 -6.24 5.01
C LEU A 257 2.32 -5.76 4.77
N PHE A 258 1.54 -6.45 3.92
CA PHE A 258 0.15 -6.07 3.63
C PHE A 258 -0.79 -6.22 4.83
N VAL A 259 -0.38 -6.96 5.86
CA VAL A 259 -1.13 -7.07 7.11
C VAL A 259 -0.52 -6.20 8.21
N VAL A 260 0.80 -6.17 8.32
CA VAL A 260 1.50 -5.40 9.37
C VAL A 260 1.36 -3.91 9.13
N TYR A 261 1.56 -3.47 7.89
CA TYR A 261 1.40 -2.07 7.53
C TYR A 261 -0.06 -1.72 7.27
N TRP A 262 -0.34 -0.44 7.29
CA TRP A 262 -1.70 0.03 7.08
C TRP A 262 -1.74 1.18 6.08
N SER A 263 -2.53 0.98 5.03
CA SER A 263 -2.87 2.01 4.06
C SER A 263 -4.22 1.69 3.42
N PRO A 264 -5.22 2.57 3.49
CA PRO A 264 -6.50 2.39 2.79
C PRO A 264 -6.35 2.28 1.27
N LEU A 265 -5.35 2.92 0.70
CA LEU A 265 -4.90 2.75 -0.67
C LEU A 265 -3.51 2.12 -0.63
N THR A 266 -3.34 0.96 -1.24
CA THR A 266 -2.06 0.25 -1.23
C THR A 266 -1.61 -0.01 -2.66
N CYS A 267 -0.53 0.66 -3.08
CA CYS A 267 0.12 0.39 -4.35
C CYS A 267 0.98 -0.88 -4.24
N VAL A 268 0.81 -1.82 -5.17
CA VAL A 268 1.78 -2.91 -5.36
C VAL A 268 2.88 -2.42 -6.29
N THR A 269 4.12 -2.73 -5.92
CA THR A 269 5.26 -2.03 -6.51
C THR A 269 5.85 -2.67 -7.77
N ASP A 270 5.64 -3.99 -7.96
CA ASP A 270 6.41 -4.74 -8.97
C ASP A 270 5.74 -4.79 -10.34
N ASP A 271 6.52 -5.17 -11.36
CA ASP A 271 6.02 -5.38 -12.71
C ASP A 271 5.07 -6.59 -12.77
N PRO A 272 3.96 -6.53 -13.53
CA PRO A 272 3.05 -7.65 -13.71
C PRO A 272 3.71 -8.98 -14.04
N GLU A 273 4.80 -8.97 -14.82
CA GLU A 273 5.52 -10.20 -15.20
C GLU A 273 6.29 -10.84 -14.03
N HIS A 274 6.67 -10.05 -13.01
CA HIS A 274 7.28 -10.57 -11.79
C HIS A 274 6.25 -11.18 -10.83
N TYR A 275 4.95 -10.85 -11.00
CA TYR A 275 3.87 -11.41 -10.20
C TYR A 275 3.25 -12.66 -10.83
N ARG A 276 3.08 -12.69 -12.16
CA ARG A 276 2.37 -13.77 -12.84
C ARG A 276 2.99 -15.12 -12.56
N ASN A 277 2.13 -16.09 -12.20
CA ASN A 277 2.54 -17.47 -11.86
C ASN A 277 3.49 -17.58 -10.66
N GLN A 278 3.64 -16.54 -9.85
CA GLN A 278 4.45 -16.61 -8.64
C GLN A 278 3.63 -17.06 -7.43
N PRO A 279 4.22 -17.88 -6.54
CA PRO A 279 3.55 -18.24 -5.28
C PRO A 279 3.31 -17.01 -4.41
N GLY A 280 2.14 -16.98 -3.77
CA GLY A 280 1.71 -15.87 -2.91
C GLY A 280 0.81 -14.83 -3.59
N LEU A 281 0.65 -14.91 -4.92
CA LEU A 281 -0.22 -13.99 -5.65
C LEU A 281 -1.68 -14.06 -5.19
N GLU A 282 -2.15 -15.25 -4.83
CA GLU A 282 -3.48 -15.47 -4.28
C GLU A 282 -3.72 -14.74 -2.96
N PHE A 283 -2.68 -14.53 -2.14
CA PHE A 283 -2.78 -13.75 -0.93
C PHE A 283 -3.11 -12.28 -1.24
N LEU A 284 -2.48 -11.71 -2.27
CA LEU A 284 -2.72 -10.34 -2.70
C LEU A 284 -4.15 -10.12 -3.24
N ARG A 285 -4.82 -11.17 -3.71
CA ARG A 285 -6.21 -11.11 -4.17
C ARG A 285 -7.23 -11.04 -3.03
N VAL A 286 -6.85 -11.48 -1.84
CA VAL A 286 -7.79 -11.63 -0.71
C VAL A 286 -7.52 -10.67 0.45
N VAL A 287 -6.29 -10.16 0.58
CA VAL A 287 -5.93 -9.24 1.65
C VAL A 287 -6.61 -7.88 1.45
N PRO A 288 -7.35 -7.38 2.45
CA PRO A 288 -8.00 -6.07 2.35
C PRO A 288 -7.02 -4.94 2.72
N THR A 289 -7.38 -3.71 2.36
CA THR A 289 -6.60 -2.51 2.69
C THR A 289 -7.14 -1.76 3.91
N VAL A 290 -8.33 -2.12 4.40
CA VAL A 290 -8.96 -1.51 5.59
C VAL A 290 -9.48 -2.59 6.53
N TRP A 291 -9.41 -2.31 7.83
CA TRP A 291 -9.59 -3.28 8.89
C TRP A 291 -10.67 -2.85 9.88
N ASP A 292 -11.43 -3.81 10.38
CA ASP A 292 -12.45 -3.60 11.41
C ASP A 292 -11.86 -3.71 12.82
N GLU A 293 -10.75 -4.46 12.96
CA GLU A 293 -10.07 -4.68 14.24
C GLU A 293 -8.58 -4.94 13.99
N THR A 294 -7.73 -4.44 14.89
CA THR A 294 -6.27 -4.69 14.89
C THR A 294 -5.85 -5.14 16.27
N LYS A 295 -5.03 -6.19 16.35
CA LYS A 295 -4.36 -6.68 17.55
C LYS A 295 -2.88 -6.88 17.26
N VAL A 296 -2.02 -6.29 18.06
CA VAL A 296 -0.59 -6.59 18.05
C VAL A 296 -0.31 -7.64 19.11
N LEU A 297 -0.06 -8.86 18.66
CA LEU A 297 0.07 -10.02 19.54
C LEU A 297 1.46 -10.11 20.15
N ASP A 298 2.46 -9.63 19.43
CA ASP A 298 3.84 -9.54 19.90
C ASP A 298 4.60 -8.48 19.11
N GLY A 299 5.67 -7.90 19.66
CA GLY A 299 6.52 -6.98 18.92
C GLY A 299 7.59 -6.27 19.74
N VAL A 300 8.77 -6.22 19.15
CA VAL A 300 9.95 -5.49 19.61
C VAL A 300 10.47 -4.63 18.47
N VAL A 301 10.65 -3.34 18.74
CA VAL A 301 11.07 -2.35 17.73
C VAL A 301 12.37 -2.79 17.05
N GLY A 302 12.35 -2.90 15.74
CA GLY A 302 13.49 -3.28 14.91
C GLY A 302 13.82 -4.77 14.92
N GLU A 303 13.14 -5.60 15.72
CA GLU A 303 13.43 -7.03 15.86
C GLU A 303 12.34 -7.91 15.22
N HIS A 304 11.12 -7.82 15.70
CA HIS A 304 9.98 -8.59 15.18
C HIS A 304 8.64 -7.94 15.48
N ILE A 305 7.61 -8.38 14.75
CA ILE A 305 6.21 -8.04 15.00
C ILE A 305 5.30 -9.18 14.57
N VAL A 306 4.22 -9.41 15.35
CA VAL A 306 3.10 -10.29 15.00
C VAL A 306 1.80 -9.49 15.16
N ALA A 307 1.11 -9.24 14.08
CA ALA A 307 -0.14 -8.48 14.08
C ALA A 307 -1.27 -9.32 13.47
N ALA A 308 -2.43 -9.34 14.15
CA ALA A 308 -3.66 -9.94 13.67
C ALA A 308 -4.68 -8.85 13.37
N ARG A 309 -5.32 -8.91 12.21
CA ARG A 309 -6.32 -7.93 11.77
C ARG A 309 -7.55 -8.60 11.21
N ARG A 310 -8.71 -8.03 11.45
CA ARG A 310 -10.01 -8.58 11.01
C ARG A 310 -10.66 -7.70 9.97
N LYS A 311 -11.26 -8.35 8.96
CA LYS A 311 -12.20 -7.74 8.02
C LYS A 311 -13.41 -8.62 7.85
N GLY A 312 -14.59 -8.14 8.24
CA GLY A 312 -15.79 -8.97 8.26
C GLY A 312 -15.61 -10.18 9.18
N ASN A 313 -15.76 -11.36 8.63
CA ASN A 313 -15.58 -12.63 9.33
C ASN A 313 -14.22 -13.31 9.10
N LYS A 314 -13.32 -12.67 8.36
CA LYS A 314 -11.96 -13.18 8.10
C LYS A 314 -10.95 -12.49 9.00
N TRP A 315 -10.00 -13.26 9.49
CA TRP A 315 -8.81 -12.77 10.16
C TRP A 315 -7.58 -12.96 9.28
N PHE A 316 -6.68 -12.02 9.37
CA PHE A 316 -5.39 -12.01 8.69
C PHE A 316 -4.29 -11.82 9.72
N VAL A 317 -3.17 -12.54 9.59
CA VAL A 317 -2.01 -12.36 10.45
C VAL A 317 -0.78 -12.10 9.57
N GLY A 318 -0.03 -11.07 9.94
CA GLY A 318 1.30 -10.80 9.42
C GLY A 318 2.31 -10.92 10.54
N ALA A 319 3.33 -11.73 10.34
CA ALA A 319 4.45 -11.86 11.25
C ALA A 319 5.75 -11.61 10.48
N MET A 320 6.67 -10.84 11.06
CA MET A 320 7.92 -10.45 10.44
C MET A 320 9.06 -10.47 11.46
N THR A 321 10.25 -10.86 11.02
CA THR A 321 11.47 -10.78 11.82
C THR A 321 12.60 -10.04 11.09
N GLY A 322 13.53 -9.49 11.87
CA GLY A 322 14.69 -8.76 11.39
C GLY A 322 15.87 -9.67 11.06
N ASP A 323 17.04 -9.32 11.58
CA ASP A 323 18.31 -10.00 11.26
C ASP A 323 18.43 -11.39 11.89
N GLN A 324 17.54 -11.74 12.83
CA GLN A 324 17.53 -13.02 13.51
C GLN A 324 16.28 -13.83 13.16
N ALA A 325 16.42 -15.16 13.13
CA ALA A 325 15.26 -16.06 13.03
C ALA A 325 14.38 -15.88 14.27
N TYR A 326 13.07 -16.04 14.10
CA TYR A 326 12.11 -15.92 15.19
C TYR A 326 11.02 -16.99 15.11
N ASP A 327 10.81 -17.67 16.23
CA ASP A 327 9.74 -18.66 16.40
C ASP A 327 8.64 -18.07 17.28
N TYR A 328 7.40 -18.14 16.84
CA TYR A 328 6.26 -17.66 17.59
C TYR A 328 5.15 -18.72 17.70
N GLN A 329 4.65 -18.92 18.91
CA GLN A 329 3.49 -19.77 19.15
C GLN A 329 2.22 -18.90 19.08
N LEU A 330 1.58 -18.85 17.93
CA LEU A 330 0.40 -18.02 17.67
C LEU A 330 -0.84 -18.64 18.32
N PRO A 331 -1.37 -18.08 19.43
CA PRO A 331 -2.63 -18.54 20.00
C PRO A 331 -3.79 -18.03 19.14
N LEU A 332 -4.71 -18.92 18.78
CA LEU A 332 -5.85 -18.59 17.94
C LEU A 332 -7.08 -18.10 18.70
N SER A 333 -6.92 -17.70 19.96
CA SER A 333 -8.02 -17.24 20.84
C SER A 333 -8.75 -15.98 20.32
N PHE A 334 -8.17 -15.26 19.35
CA PHE A 334 -8.83 -14.13 18.67
C PHE A 334 -9.89 -14.58 17.64
N LEU A 335 -9.86 -15.84 17.20
CA LEU A 335 -10.91 -16.39 16.34
C LEU A 335 -12.20 -16.60 17.15
N GLY A 336 -13.34 -16.45 16.49
CA GLY A 336 -14.64 -16.79 17.06
C GLY A 336 -14.83 -18.30 17.25
N SER A 337 -16.01 -18.67 17.72
CA SER A 337 -16.40 -20.08 17.79
C SER A 337 -16.55 -20.68 16.39
N GLY A 338 -16.25 -21.97 16.26
CA GLY A 338 -16.33 -22.71 14.99
C GLY A 338 -14.97 -23.19 14.48
N THR A 339 -15.01 -23.70 13.28
CA THR A 339 -13.86 -24.25 12.56
C THR A 339 -13.46 -23.29 11.44
N TYR A 340 -12.18 -23.14 11.24
CA TYR A 340 -11.60 -22.27 10.20
C TYR A 340 -10.61 -23.06 9.34
N THR A 341 -10.50 -22.68 8.07
CA THR A 341 -9.33 -23.02 7.25
C THR A 341 -8.33 -21.89 7.42
N ALA A 342 -7.13 -22.22 7.88
CA ALA A 342 -5.97 -21.32 7.92
C ALA A 342 -5.15 -21.57 6.67
N HIS A 343 -4.98 -20.52 5.84
CA HIS A 343 -4.14 -20.51 4.65
C HIS A 343 -2.82 -19.82 5.01
N LEU A 344 -1.73 -20.58 5.08
CA LEU A 344 -0.42 -20.09 5.51
C LEU A 344 0.52 -19.93 4.31
N PHE A 345 1.21 -18.80 4.28
CA PHE A 345 2.26 -18.41 3.34
C PHE A 345 3.52 -18.14 4.17
N THR A 346 4.46 -19.08 4.16
CA THR A 346 5.58 -19.07 5.11
C THR A 346 6.91 -19.20 4.41
N ASP A 347 7.97 -18.81 5.10
CA ASP A 347 9.31 -19.20 4.71
C ASP A 347 9.41 -20.73 4.64
N PRO A 348 10.21 -21.28 3.70
CA PRO A 348 10.46 -22.73 3.63
C PRO A 348 11.28 -23.20 4.86
N GLU A 349 11.08 -24.46 5.25
CA GLU A 349 11.88 -25.10 6.32
C GLU A 349 13.35 -25.28 5.92
N ASP A 350 13.65 -25.41 4.64
CA ASP A 350 15.01 -25.50 4.13
C ASP A 350 15.71 -24.13 4.22
N PRO A 351 16.72 -23.98 5.10
CA PRO A 351 17.44 -22.71 5.27
C PRO A 351 18.24 -22.29 4.03
N SER A 352 18.52 -23.22 3.11
CA SER A 352 19.24 -22.95 1.85
C SER A 352 18.34 -22.50 0.71
N ALA A 353 17.02 -22.56 0.89
CA ALA A 353 16.07 -22.14 -0.12
C ALA A 353 16.20 -20.64 -0.43
N SER A 354 15.97 -20.28 -1.69
CA SER A 354 15.94 -18.86 -2.11
C SER A 354 14.94 -18.05 -1.30
N TYR A 355 15.21 -16.76 -1.12
CA TYR A 355 14.27 -15.80 -0.49
C TYR A 355 13.00 -15.56 -1.34
N GLU A 356 12.99 -15.95 -2.60
CA GLU A 356 11.80 -15.98 -3.47
C GLU A 356 10.90 -17.21 -3.24
N THR A 357 11.44 -18.26 -2.57
CA THR A 357 10.67 -19.48 -2.30
C THR A 357 9.65 -19.24 -1.21
N LEU A 358 8.44 -19.77 -1.41
CA LEU A 358 7.33 -19.66 -0.49
C LEU A 358 6.69 -21.03 -0.26
N SER A 359 6.47 -21.42 0.98
CA SER A 359 5.67 -22.58 1.33
C SER A 359 4.22 -22.17 1.56
N GLN A 360 3.30 -22.96 1.00
CA GLN A 360 1.84 -22.75 1.14
C GLN A 360 1.22 -23.98 1.79
N ILE A 361 0.50 -23.76 2.89
CA ILE A 361 -0.03 -24.82 3.74
C ILE A 361 -1.44 -24.45 4.18
N ASP A 362 -2.38 -25.36 3.98
CA ASP A 362 -3.73 -25.24 4.53
C ASP A 362 -3.88 -26.11 5.78
N ARG A 363 -4.51 -25.57 6.81
CA ARG A 363 -4.79 -26.28 8.07
C ARG A 363 -6.20 -25.99 8.57
N THR A 364 -6.87 -27.01 9.03
CA THR A 364 -8.13 -26.86 9.77
C THR A 364 -7.84 -26.57 11.22
N VAL A 365 -8.39 -25.47 11.75
CA VAL A 365 -8.12 -24.97 13.10
C VAL A 365 -9.38 -24.45 13.78
N THR A 366 -9.27 -24.27 15.11
CA THR A 366 -10.28 -23.64 15.97
C THR A 366 -9.63 -22.57 16.85
N SER A 367 -10.44 -21.79 17.57
CA SER A 367 -9.92 -20.79 18.53
C SER A 367 -9.15 -21.37 19.72
N LYS A 368 -9.10 -22.69 19.88
CA LYS A 368 -8.37 -23.38 20.98
C LYS A 368 -6.96 -23.80 20.55
N ASP A 369 -6.66 -23.74 19.26
CA ASP A 369 -5.40 -24.21 18.72
C ASP A 369 -4.30 -23.15 18.86
N ILE A 370 -3.06 -23.60 18.74
CA ILE A 370 -1.85 -22.80 18.68
C ILE A 370 -1.13 -23.20 17.40
N LEU A 371 -0.79 -22.22 16.56
CA LEU A 371 0.03 -22.45 15.36
C LEU A 371 1.49 -22.05 15.64
N ALA A 372 2.41 -22.98 15.43
CA ALA A 372 3.84 -22.65 15.42
C ALA A 372 4.17 -21.93 14.13
N LEU A 373 4.69 -20.70 14.24
CA LEU A 373 5.21 -19.90 13.13
C LEU A 373 6.73 -19.88 13.25
N HIS A 374 7.40 -20.21 12.16
CA HIS A 374 8.85 -20.12 12.04
C HIS A 374 9.20 -19.08 10.97
N MET A 375 10.07 -18.14 11.31
CA MET A 375 10.56 -17.10 10.40
C MET A 375 12.08 -17.16 10.34
N ARG A 376 12.64 -17.28 9.14
CA ARG A 376 14.09 -17.17 8.92
C ARG A 376 14.55 -15.72 9.10
N PRO A 377 15.88 -15.43 9.22
CA PRO A 377 16.37 -14.05 9.20
C PRO A 377 15.84 -13.27 8.02
N ALA A 378 15.37 -12.03 8.23
CA ALA A 378 14.68 -11.21 7.23
C ALA A 378 13.45 -11.91 6.61
N GLY A 379 12.80 -12.78 7.37
CA GLY A 379 11.68 -13.60 6.95
C GLY A 379 10.34 -13.15 7.52
N GLY A 380 9.32 -13.92 7.19
CA GLY A 380 7.96 -13.64 7.65
C GLY A 380 6.98 -14.78 7.44
N VAL A 381 5.75 -14.53 7.88
CA VAL A 381 4.57 -15.36 7.65
C VAL A 381 3.39 -14.44 7.37
N ALA A 382 2.69 -14.71 6.29
CA ALA A 382 1.37 -14.14 6.03
C ALA A 382 0.34 -15.27 6.10
N LEU A 383 -0.78 -15.05 6.75
CA LEU A 383 -1.85 -16.05 6.76
C LEU A 383 -3.22 -15.40 6.89
N TYR A 384 -4.25 -16.11 6.45
CA TYR A 384 -5.63 -15.71 6.70
C TYR A 384 -6.50 -16.90 7.09
N PHE A 385 -7.59 -16.60 7.80
CA PHE A 385 -8.53 -17.58 8.30
C PHE A 385 -9.91 -17.36 7.70
N GLU A 386 -10.45 -18.39 7.07
CA GLU A 386 -11.81 -18.41 6.56
C GLU A 386 -12.67 -19.35 7.40
N PRO A 387 -13.84 -18.89 7.88
CA PRO A 387 -14.79 -19.80 8.53
C PRO A 387 -15.20 -20.93 7.58
N VAL A 388 -15.12 -22.17 8.06
CA VAL A 388 -15.68 -23.31 7.33
C VAL A 388 -17.20 -23.19 7.40
N LYS A 389 -17.85 -23.06 6.24
CA LYS A 389 -19.31 -23.05 6.19
C LYS A 389 -19.79 -24.39 6.73
N GLY A 390 -20.54 -24.38 7.84
CA GLY A 390 -21.25 -25.58 8.30
C GLY A 390 -22.21 -26.05 7.20
N ASN A 391 -22.18 -27.35 6.92
CA ASN A 391 -23.16 -27.98 6.05
C ASN A 391 -24.56 -27.88 6.66
#